data_5878b621e927335a6cf963f91743e350
#
_entry.id   5878b621e927335a6cf963f91743e350
#
_cell.length_a   1.000
_cell.length_b   1.000
_cell.length_c   1.000
_cell.angle_alpha   90.00
_cell.angle_beta   90.00
_cell.angle_gamma   90.00
#
_symmetry.space_group_name_H-M   'P 1'
#
loop_
_entity.id
_entity.type
_entity.pdbx_description
1 polymer ?
#
loop_
_entity_poly.entity_id
_entity_poly.type
_entity_poly.pdbx_seq_one_letter_code
_entity_poly.pdbx_strand_id
1 'polypeptide(L)'
;ERREIKDLEQAHFAMAFNAPGYRDPDVYTAQVYAMTMGGGMSSRLFQKVREERGLCYSIFAQSGAYEDTGQITIYAGTSEDEIGDLVGLTVDELKRAADDMTEAEVARARAQLKAGLLMGLESPSSRAERLARLLAIWGRVPDVAETVAKIDAVSTEDVRRYGADMVQAKSAMALYGPVGDAPDLEAVRARLAA
;
A
#
# COMPACT_ATOMS: atom_id res chain seq x y z
N GLU A 1 -12.70 10.72 -8.53
CA GLU A 1 -12.65 11.33 -7.20
C GLU A 1 -14.03 11.34 -6.55
N ARG A 2 -14.05 11.14 -5.24
CA ARG A 2 -15.19 11.47 -4.38
C ARG A 2 -14.70 12.35 -3.23
N ARG A 3 -15.32 13.54 -3.10
CA ARG A 3 -15.04 14.49 -2.02
C ARG A 3 -16.32 14.77 -1.25
N GLU A 4 -16.26 14.67 0.06
CA GLU A 4 -17.40 14.97 0.93
C GLU A 4 -16.91 15.83 2.12
N ILE A 5 -17.25 17.12 2.08
CA ILE A 5 -16.87 18.08 3.12
C ILE A 5 -17.80 17.91 4.32
N LYS A 6 -17.22 17.69 5.47
CA LYS A 6 -17.89 17.52 6.76
C LYS A 6 -17.13 18.27 7.84
N ASP A 7 -17.86 18.75 8.82
CA ASP A 7 -17.31 19.33 10.05
C ASP A 7 -16.91 18.19 11.00
N LEU A 8 -15.66 17.75 10.88
CA LEU A 8 -15.03 16.68 11.66
C LEU A 8 -13.70 17.18 12.20
N GLU A 9 -13.20 16.51 13.26
CA GLU A 9 -11.87 16.81 13.82
C GLU A 9 -10.72 16.43 12.88
N GLN A 10 -10.95 15.49 11.96
CA GLN A 10 -9.91 14.99 11.05
C GLN A 10 -10.36 15.01 9.59
N ALA A 11 -9.41 15.34 8.74
CA ALA A 11 -9.48 15.15 7.29
C ALA A 11 -8.97 13.75 6.94
N HIS A 12 -9.73 13.01 6.16
CA HIS A 12 -9.41 11.66 5.72
C HIS A 12 -9.06 11.64 4.24
N PHE A 13 -7.91 11.10 3.93
CA PHE A 13 -7.42 10.88 2.57
C PHE A 13 -7.30 9.38 2.31
N ALA A 14 -7.87 8.93 1.20
CA ALA A 14 -7.67 7.59 0.68
C ALA A 14 -7.38 7.64 -0.81
N MET A 15 -6.33 6.95 -1.25
CA MET A 15 -5.97 6.81 -2.65
C MET A 15 -5.78 5.34 -2.99
N ALA A 16 -6.35 4.92 -4.12
CA ALA A 16 -6.26 3.54 -4.57
C ALA A 16 -5.76 3.49 -6.01
N PHE A 17 -4.94 2.49 -6.31
CA PHE A 17 -4.42 2.16 -7.63
C PHE A 17 -4.82 0.73 -8.00
N ASN A 18 -5.02 0.46 -9.28
CA ASN A 18 -5.17 -0.90 -9.75
C ASN A 18 -3.93 -1.73 -9.40
N ALA A 19 -4.16 -2.97 -9.00
CA ALA A 19 -3.12 -3.92 -8.61
C ALA A 19 -3.46 -5.33 -9.12
N PRO A 20 -2.50 -6.26 -9.08
CA PRO A 20 -2.68 -7.63 -9.55
C PRO A 20 -3.70 -8.41 -8.71
N GLY A 21 -4.45 -9.29 -9.37
CA GLY A 21 -5.30 -10.27 -8.72
C GLY A 21 -4.51 -11.45 -8.15
N TYR A 22 -5.21 -12.39 -7.48
CA TYR A 22 -4.56 -13.51 -6.77
C TYR A 22 -3.64 -14.38 -7.63
N ARG A 23 -3.99 -14.57 -8.92
CA ARG A 23 -3.26 -15.48 -9.81
C ARG A 23 -2.20 -14.79 -10.66
N ASP A 24 -2.08 -13.49 -10.51
CA ASP A 24 -1.08 -12.71 -11.21
C ASP A 24 0.32 -12.97 -10.64
N PRO A 25 1.36 -13.13 -11.47
CA PRO A 25 2.73 -13.33 -10.99
C PRO A 25 3.24 -12.17 -10.12
N ASP A 26 2.78 -10.94 -10.34
CA ASP A 26 3.19 -9.76 -9.57
C ASP A 26 2.45 -9.57 -8.23
N VAL A 27 1.56 -10.51 -7.83
CA VAL A 27 0.80 -10.38 -6.57
C VAL A 27 1.71 -10.23 -5.34
N TYR A 28 2.83 -10.96 -5.28
CA TYR A 28 3.78 -10.85 -4.18
C TYR A 28 4.62 -9.59 -4.27
N THR A 29 4.96 -9.13 -5.47
CA THR A 29 5.61 -7.83 -5.70
C THR A 29 4.75 -6.69 -5.18
N ALA A 30 3.45 -6.70 -5.46
CA ALA A 30 2.48 -5.71 -4.95
C ALA A 30 2.40 -5.73 -3.42
N GLN A 31 2.41 -6.92 -2.80
CA GLN A 31 2.40 -7.06 -1.35
C GLN A 31 3.68 -6.49 -0.71
N VAL A 32 4.85 -6.82 -1.28
CA VAL A 32 6.14 -6.29 -0.80
C VAL A 32 6.21 -4.78 -0.99
N TYR A 33 5.77 -4.25 -2.13
CA TYR A 33 5.67 -2.81 -2.38
C TYR A 33 4.80 -2.11 -1.32
N ALA A 34 3.57 -2.58 -1.11
CA ALA A 34 2.66 -1.99 -0.13
C ALA A 34 3.25 -2.05 1.30
N MET A 35 3.90 -3.16 1.67
CA MET A 35 4.59 -3.31 2.96
C MET A 35 5.74 -2.31 3.10
N THR A 36 6.54 -2.10 2.05
CA THR A 36 7.64 -1.13 2.06
C THR A 36 7.12 0.30 2.17
N MET A 37 6.02 0.62 1.46
CA MET A 37 5.46 1.97 1.46
C MET A 37 4.74 2.31 2.76
N GLY A 38 3.93 1.43 3.31
CA GLY A 38 3.08 1.78 4.45
C GLY A 38 2.71 0.61 5.39
N GLY A 39 3.47 -0.48 5.40
CA GLY A 39 3.15 -1.68 6.16
C GLY A 39 3.55 -1.66 7.65
N GLY A 40 4.08 -0.56 8.17
CA GLY A 40 4.47 -0.46 9.58
C GLY A 40 5.32 0.77 9.87
N MET A 41 5.78 0.90 11.12
CA MET A 41 6.52 2.08 11.59
C MET A 41 7.83 2.36 10.85
N SER A 42 8.47 1.35 10.28
CA SER A 42 9.69 1.50 9.48
C SER A 42 9.45 1.68 7.97
N SER A 43 8.18 1.79 7.57
CA SER A 43 7.79 2.00 6.18
C SER A 43 8.05 3.43 5.73
N ARG A 44 8.21 3.62 4.43
CA ARG A 44 8.59 4.90 3.83
C ARG A 44 7.62 6.03 4.16
N LEU A 45 6.33 5.83 3.93
CA LEU A 45 5.32 6.85 4.22
C LEU A 45 5.22 7.18 5.72
N PHE A 46 5.31 6.16 6.58
CA PHE A 46 5.31 6.39 8.02
C PHE A 46 6.50 7.26 8.44
N GLN A 47 7.70 6.95 7.97
CA GLN A 47 8.90 7.73 8.30
C GLN A 47 8.85 9.14 7.71
N LYS A 48 8.51 9.28 6.44
CA LYS A 48 8.59 10.58 5.74
C LYS A 48 7.43 11.52 6.10
N VAL A 49 6.21 11.00 6.16
CA VAL A 49 5.01 11.83 6.35
C VAL A 49 4.71 12.03 7.83
N ARG A 50 4.78 10.94 8.63
CA ARG A 50 4.43 11.00 10.05
C ARG A 50 5.60 11.41 10.94
N GLU A 51 6.75 10.72 10.87
CA GLU A 51 7.86 10.94 11.82
C GLU A 51 8.68 12.19 11.48
N GLU A 52 9.05 12.37 10.22
CA GLU A 52 9.91 13.52 9.83
C GLU A 52 9.12 14.82 9.70
N ARG A 53 7.87 14.77 9.23
CA ARG A 53 7.07 15.97 8.95
C ARG A 53 5.90 16.17 9.92
N GLY A 54 5.50 15.17 10.69
CA GLY A 54 4.42 15.26 11.68
C GLY A 54 3.03 15.48 11.08
N LEU A 55 2.85 15.26 9.76
CA LEU A 55 1.62 15.63 9.03
C LEU A 55 0.40 14.77 9.37
N CYS A 56 0.55 13.63 10.03
CA CYS A 56 -0.57 12.75 10.35
C CYS A 56 -0.32 11.89 11.58
N TYR A 57 -1.39 11.48 12.24
CA TYR A 57 -1.31 10.47 13.31
C TYR A 57 -1.19 9.05 12.75
N SER A 58 -1.89 8.76 11.66
CA SER A 58 -1.85 7.45 11.02
C SER A 58 -1.72 7.58 9.51
N ILE A 59 -0.84 6.77 8.95
CA ILE A 59 -0.70 6.56 7.50
C ILE A 59 -0.32 5.11 7.27
N PHE A 60 -0.96 4.47 6.28
CA PHE A 60 -0.61 3.11 5.89
C PHE A 60 -0.88 2.85 4.41
N ALA A 61 -0.25 1.82 3.88
CA ALA A 61 -0.52 1.28 2.57
C ALA A 61 -0.78 -0.23 2.69
N GLN A 62 -1.74 -0.73 1.93
CA GLN A 62 -2.07 -2.15 1.89
C GLN A 62 -2.37 -2.62 0.48
N SER A 63 -2.04 -3.88 0.19
CA SER A 63 -2.40 -4.58 -1.03
C SER A 63 -3.60 -5.49 -0.77
N GLY A 64 -4.65 -5.34 -1.56
CA GLY A 64 -5.80 -6.25 -1.61
C GLY A 64 -5.86 -6.91 -2.97
N ALA A 65 -5.87 -8.25 -3.02
CA ALA A 65 -6.04 -9.00 -4.25
C ALA A 65 -7.41 -9.72 -4.25
N TYR A 66 -8.02 -9.79 -5.41
CA TYR A 66 -9.27 -10.48 -5.70
C TYR A 66 -9.04 -11.49 -6.83
N GLU A 67 -10.08 -12.12 -7.34
CA GLU A 67 -9.94 -13.16 -8.36
C GLU A 67 -9.39 -12.63 -9.69
N ASP A 68 -9.93 -11.51 -10.14
CA ASP A 68 -9.69 -10.89 -11.45
C ASP A 68 -9.01 -9.51 -11.38
N THR A 69 -8.82 -8.96 -10.20
CA THR A 69 -8.26 -7.63 -9.99
C THR A 69 -7.61 -7.52 -8.62
N GLY A 70 -6.98 -6.39 -8.35
CA GLY A 70 -6.48 -6.01 -7.04
C GLY A 70 -6.43 -4.51 -6.89
N GLN A 71 -6.08 -4.06 -5.69
CA GLN A 71 -5.83 -2.66 -5.40
C GLN A 71 -4.70 -2.48 -4.40
N ILE A 72 -3.88 -1.45 -4.60
CA ILE A 72 -3.07 -0.85 -3.54
C ILE A 72 -3.87 0.33 -3.01
N THR A 73 -4.10 0.36 -1.71
CA THR A 73 -4.79 1.46 -1.04
C THR A 73 -3.85 2.13 -0.07
N ILE A 74 -3.77 3.46 -0.14
CA ILE A 74 -3.06 4.32 0.81
C ILE A 74 -4.12 5.11 1.55
N TYR A 75 -4.01 5.15 2.87
CA TYR A 75 -4.89 5.94 3.72
C TYR A 75 -4.08 6.78 4.70
N ALA A 76 -4.54 7.99 4.96
CA ALA A 76 -4.05 8.83 6.05
C ALA A 76 -5.17 9.67 6.67
N GLY A 77 -5.02 9.92 7.98
CA GLY A 77 -5.85 10.88 8.72
C GLY A 77 -4.99 12.04 9.22
N THR A 78 -5.42 13.28 8.96
CA THR A 78 -4.66 14.51 9.23
C THR A 78 -5.57 15.66 9.68
N SER A 79 -5.01 16.84 9.91
CA SER A 79 -5.78 18.07 10.12
C SER A 79 -6.18 18.74 8.81
N GLU A 80 -7.12 19.70 8.88
CA GLU A 80 -7.54 20.52 7.75
C GLU A 80 -6.37 21.27 7.12
N ASP A 81 -5.54 21.88 7.95
CA ASP A 81 -4.41 22.73 7.50
C ASP A 81 -3.29 21.91 6.81
N GLU A 82 -3.19 20.62 7.10
CA GLU A 82 -2.07 19.77 6.63
C GLU A 82 -2.43 18.86 5.46
N ILE A 83 -3.71 18.77 5.08
CA ILE A 83 -4.17 17.81 4.05
C ILE A 83 -3.47 18.03 2.70
N GLY A 84 -3.23 19.27 2.31
CA GLY A 84 -2.55 19.61 1.06
C GLY A 84 -1.09 19.11 1.04
N ASP A 85 -0.36 19.38 2.10
CA ASP A 85 1.04 18.97 2.28
C ASP A 85 1.16 17.45 2.39
N LEU A 86 0.25 16.81 3.14
CA LEU A 86 0.20 15.36 3.28
C LEU A 86 0.01 14.66 1.94
N VAL A 87 -0.98 15.09 1.15
CA VAL A 87 -1.25 14.51 -0.18
C VAL A 87 -0.05 14.73 -1.09
N GLY A 88 0.49 15.96 -1.11
CA GLY A 88 1.67 16.31 -1.91
C GLY A 88 2.88 15.43 -1.60
N LEU A 89 3.24 15.30 -0.32
CA LEU A 89 4.38 14.49 0.10
C LEU A 89 4.14 13.00 -0.15
N THR A 90 2.92 12.50 0.07
CA THR A 90 2.57 11.11 -0.24
C THR A 90 2.81 10.79 -1.72
N VAL A 91 2.37 11.67 -2.61
CA VAL A 91 2.56 11.54 -4.06
C VAL A 91 4.05 11.56 -4.44
N ASP A 92 4.82 12.47 -3.86
CA ASP A 92 6.27 12.55 -4.10
C ASP A 92 7.00 11.28 -3.66
N GLU A 93 6.62 10.69 -2.52
CA GLU A 93 7.22 9.45 -2.05
C GLU A 93 6.84 8.24 -2.92
N LEU A 94 5.62 8.22 -3.49
CA LEU A 94 5.24 7.20 -4.47
C LEU A 94 6.11 7.25 -5.73
N LYS A 95 6.38 8.45 -6.23
CA LYS A 95 7.27 8.65 -7.38
C LYS A 95 8.70 8.23 -7.07
N ARG A 96 9.26 8.74 -5.97
CA ARG A 96 10.63 8.41 -5.57
C ARG A 96 10.85 6.93 -5.35
N ALA A 97 9.83 6.21 -4.89
CA ALA A 97 9.91 4.78 -4.66
C ALA A 97 10.28 3.97 -5.92
N ALA A 98 9.94 4.48 -7.11
CA ALA A 98 10.33 3.87 -8.39
C ALA A 98 11.85 3.92 -8.64
N ASP A 99 12.52 4.96 -8.13
CA ASP A 99 13.93 5.22 -8.44
C ASP A 99 14.87 4.84 -7.28
N ASP A 100 14.51 5.22 -6.05
CA ASP A 100 15.44 5.25 -4.92
C ASP A 100 15.14 4.20 -3.83
N MET A 101 14.13 3.32 -4.01
CA MET A 101 13.85 2.26 -3.05
C MET A 101 15.07 1.36 -2.85
N THR A 102 15.44 1.12 -1.60
CA THR A 102 16.66 0.41 -1.24
C THR A 102 16.42 -1.07 -0.97
N GLU A 103 17.47 -1.90 -1.15
CA GLU A 103 17.43 -3.32 -0.77
C GLU A 103 17.11 -3.50 0.73
N ALA A 104 17.58 -2.59 1.59
CA ALA A 104 17.30 -2.66 3.02
C ALA A 104 15.80 -2.49 3.34
N GLU A 105 15.09 -1.61 2.61
CA GLU A 105 13.64 -1.44 2.75
C GLU A 105 12.90 -2.69 2.28
N VAL A 106 13.25 -3.21 1.11
CA VAL A 106 12.63 -4.41 0.52
C VAL A 106 12.88 -5.64 1.38
N ALA A 107 14.10 -5.83 1.89
CA ALA A 107 14.44 -6.93 2.77
C ALA A 107 13.64 -6.91 4.08
N ARG A 108 13.45 -5.71 4.69
CA ARG A 108 12.58 -5.56 5.87
C ARG A 108 11.13 -5.91 5.55
N ALA A 109 10.60 -5.43 4.42
CA ALA A 109 9.23 -5.72 4.01
C ALA A 109 9.00 -7.22 3.80
N ARG A 110 9.93 -7.92 3.12
CA ARG A 110 9.89 -9.38 2.96
C ARG A 110 9.90 -10.09 4.32
N ALA A 111 10.77 -9.66 5.24
CA ALA A 111 10.85 -10.23 6.59
C ALA A 111 9.54 -10.02 7.37
N GLN A 112 8.95 -8.83 7.30
CA GLN A 112 7.67 -8.52 7.96
C GLN A 112 6.51 -9.34 7.40
N LEU A 113 6.40 -9.48 6.08
CA LEU A 113 5.38 -10.31 5.44
C LEU A 113 5.50 -11.78 5.86
N LYS A 114 6.70 -12.33 5.88
CA LYS A 114 6.95 -13.70 6.35
C LYS A 114 6.62 -13.88 7.82
N ALA A 115 7.03 -12.93 8.67
CA ALA A 115 6.71 -12.96 10.10
C ALA A 115 5.20 -12.92 10.33
N GLY A 116 4.49 -12.02 9.64
CA GLY A 116 3.03 -11.94 9.71
C GLY A 116 2.33 -13.23 9.25
N LEU A 117 2.82 -13.84 8.16
CA LEU A 117 2.34 -15.14 7.68
C LEU A 117 2.51 -16.23 8.75
N LEU A 118 3.70 -16.36 9.33
CA LEU A 118 4.01 -17.41 10.31
C LEU A 118 3.23 -17.20 11.62
N MET A 119 3.20 -15.98 12.15
CA MET A 119 2.42 -15.66 13.37
C MET A 119 0.92 -15.90 13.16
N GLY A 120 0.39 -15.60 11.97
CA GLY A 120 -1.02 -15.86 11.62
C GLY A 120 -1.36 -17.36 11.68
N LEU A 121 -0.38 -18.26 11.51
CA LEU A 121 -0.61 -19.71 11.59
C LEU A 121 -0.75 -20.24 13.03
N GLU A 122 -0.42 -19.45 14.03
CA GLU A 122 -0.59 -19.84 15.44
C GLU A 122 -2.07 -19.72 15.89
N SER A 123 -2.85 -18.87 15.22
CA SER A 123 -4.28 -18.73 15.49
C SER A 123 -5.10 -19.81 14.74
N PRO A 124 -5.88 -20.65 15.44
CA PRO A 124 -6.72 -21.66 14.79
C PRO A 124 -7.72 -21.06 13.80
N SER A 125 -8.34 -19.92 14.12
CA SER A 125 -9.28 -19.25 13.24
C SER A 125 -8.60 -18.70 11.98
N SER A 126 -7.44 -18.04 12.13
CA SER A 126 -6.67 -17.52 10.99
C SER A 126 -6.17 -18.66 10.08
N ARG A 127 -5.79 -19.80 10.68
CA ARG A 127 -5.43 -21.00 9.90
C ARG A 127 -6.62 -21.53 9.09
N ALA A 128 -7.78 -21.67 9.72
CA ALA A 128 -8.97 -22.17 9.05
C ALA A 128 -9.40 -21.25 7.89
N GLU A 129 -9.42 -19.93 8.13
CA GLU A 129 -9.72 -18.93 7.10
C GLU A 129 -8.70 -18.97 5.95
N ARG A 130 -7.41 -19.03 6.27
CA ARG A 130 -6.35 -19.15 5.26
C ARG A 130 -6.52 -20.42 4.42
N LEU A 131 -6.77 -21.57 5.03
CA LEU A 131 -6.95 -22.84 4.33
C LEU A 131 -8.15 -22.79 3.39
N ALA A 132 -9.29 -22.28 3.87
CA ALA A 132 -10.50 -22.13 3.07
C ALA A 132 -10.26 -21.20 1.87
N ARG A 133 -9.63 -20.05 2.10
CA ARG A 133 -9.29 -19.09 1.05
C ARG A 133 -8.34 -19.67 0.01
N LEU A 134 -7.27 -20.35 0.43
CA LEU A 134 -6.30 -20.94 -0.50
C LEU A 134 -6.95 -22.03 -1.37
N LEU A 135 -7.82 -22.86 -0.76
CA LEU A 135 -8.54 -23.88 -1.49
C LEU A 135 -9.51 -23.26 -2.51
N ALA A 136 -10.23 -22.21 -2.12
CA ALA A 136 -11.14 -21.50 -3.02
C ALA A 136 -10.40 -20.86 -4.22
N ILE A 137 -9.23 -20.23 -3.97
CA ILE A 137 -8.44 -19.53 -5.02
C ILE A 137 -7.71 -20.53 -5.92
N TRP A 138 -7.03 -21.52 -5.34
CA TRP A 138 -6.07 -22.37 -6.04
C TRP A 138 -6.56 -23.79 -6.31
N GLY A 139 -7.70 -24.21 -5.74
CA GLY A 139 -8.14 -25.62 -5.74
C GLY A 139 -7.22 -26.56 -4.93
N ARG A 140 -6.21 -26.00 -4.27
CA ARG A 140 -5.25 -26.67 -3.40
C ARG A 140 -4.79 -25.77 -2.28
N VAL A 141 -4.13 -26.33 -1.30
CA VAL A 141 -3.44 -25.55 -0.25
C VAL A 141 -1.94 -25.54 -0.55
N PRO A 142 -1.40 -24.43 -1.06
CA PRO A 142 0.04 -24.30 -1.24
C PRO A 142 0.78 -24.45 0.10
N ASP A 143 1.95 -25.07 0.08
CA ASP A 143 2.81 -25.12 1.25
C ASP A 143 3.23 -23.72 1.68
N VAL A 144 3.45 -23.54 2.99
CA VAL A 144 3.98 -22.30 3.56
C VAL A 144 5.34 -21.97 2.94
N ALA A 145 6.19 -23.00 2.75
CA ALA A 145 7.49 -22.84 2.12
C ALA A 145 7.40 -22.31 0.68
N GLU A 146 6.37 -22.71 -0.09
CA GLU A 146 6.11 -22.17 -1.44
C GLU A 146 5.79 -20.68 -1.37
N THR A 147 4.95 -20.26 -0.43
CA THR A 147 4.60 -18.85 -0.25
C THR A 147 5.81 -18.02 0.18
N VAL A 148 6.60 -18.53 1.12
CA VAL A 148 7.84 -17.89 1.59
C VAL A 148 8.83 -17.73 0.45
N ALA A 149 9.05 -18.76 -0.36
CA ALA A 149 9.95 -18.70 -1.52
C ALA A 149 9.52 -17.63 -2.54
N LYS A 150 8.21 -17.46 -2.79
CA LYS A 150 7.68 -16.41 -3.67
C LYS A 150 7.90 -15.01 -3.11
N ILE A 151 7.76 -14.81 -1.80
CA ILE A 151 8.07 -13.54 -1.15
C ILE A 151 9.58 -13.25 -1.23
N ASP A 152 10.43 -14.25 -0.98
CA ASP A 152 11.90 -14.11 -1.02
C ASP A 152 12.43 -13.86 -2.43
N ALA A 153 11.74 -14.33 -3.45
CA ALA A 153 12.10 -14.13 -4.85
C ALA A 153 11.88 -12.69 -5.35
N VAL A 154 11.07 -11.88 -4.65
CA VAL A 154 10.82 -10.48 -5.05
C VAL A 154 12.09 -9.66 -4.85
N SER A 155 12.67 -9.16 -5.93
CA SER A 155 13.85 -8.30 -5.93
C SER A 155 13.51 -6.82 -5.72
N THR A 156 14.52 -6.02 -5.40
CA THR A 156 14.38 -4.55 -5.34
C THR A 156 14.01 -3.96 -6.70
N GLU A 157 14.55 -4.53 -7.77
CA GLU A 157 14.24 -4.16 -9.15
C GLU A 157 12.75 -4.38 -9.47
N ASP A 158 12.19 -5.55 -9.07
CA ASP A 158 10.75 -5.82 -9.25
C ASP A 158 9.89 -4.81 -8.51
N VAL A 159 10.27 -4.44 -7.29
CA VAL A 159 9.52 -3.48 -6.47
C VAL A 159 9.59 -2.07 -7.07
N ARG A 160 10.75 -1.64 -7.60
CA ARG A 160 10.91 -0.36 -8.30
C ARG A 160 10.09 -0.32 -9.59
N ARG A 161 10.21 -1.34 -10.42
CA ARG A 161 9.43 -1.50 -11.65
C ARG A 161 7.93 -1.42 -11.33
N TYR A 162 7.48 -2.17 -10.34
CA TYR A 162 6.08 -2.17 -9.91
C TYR A 162 5.64 -0.77 -9.46
N GLY A 163 6.46 -0.05 -8.69
CA GLY A 163 6.19 1.34 -8.29
C GLY A 163 6.05 2.27 -9.48
N ALA A 164 6.94 2.18 -10.47
CA ALA A 164 6.90 2.97 -11.70
C ALA A 164 5.61 2.70 -12.51
N ASP A 165 5.24 1.44 -12.68
CA ASP A 165 4.03 1.04 -13.39
C ASP A 165 2.75 1.47 -12.64
N MET A 166 2.75 1.36 -11.31
CA MET A 166 1.61 1.70 -10.46
C MET A 166 1.26 3.19 -10.53
N VAL A 167 2.25 4.09 -10.49
CA VAL A 167 1.99 5.54 -10.56
C VAL A 167 1.38 5.97 -11.90
N GLN A 168 1.56 5.19 -12.95
CA GLN A 168 0.94 5.38 -14.28
C GLN A 168 -0.43 4.71 -14.39
N ALA A 169 -0.79 3.83 -13.45
CA ALA A 169 -2.04 3.08 -13.50
C ALA A 169 -3.26 3.97 -13.18
N LYS A 170 -4.44 3.43 -13.47
CA LYS A 170 -5.69 4.08 -13.05
C LYS A 170 -5.74 4.21 -11.53
N SER A 171 -6.07 5.40 -11.08
CA SER A 171 -6.20 5.71 -9.66
C SER A 171 -7.56 6.30 -9.32
N ALA A 172 -7.98 6.08 -8.08
CA ALA A 172 -9.15 6.69 -7.48
C ALA A 172 -8.75 7.36 -6.17
N MET A 173 -9.43 8.45 -5.82
CA MET A 173 -9.19 9.19 -4.59
C MET A 173 -10.50 9.50 -3.89
N ALA A 174 -10.51 9.35 -2.58
CA ALA A 174 -11.61 9.75 -1.71
C ALA A 174 -11.08 10.69 -0.62
N LEU A 175 -11.82 11.77 -0.40
CA LEU A 175 -11.54 12.79 0.61
C LEU A 175 -12.80 12.99 1.45
N TYR A 176 -12.66 12.93 2.78
CA TYR A 176 -13.78 13.03 3.70
C TYR A 176 -13.40 13.81 4.95
N GLY A 177 -14.28 14.75 5.37
CA GLY A 177 -14.06 15.63 6.52
C GLY A 177 -13.75 17.07 6.09
N PRO A 178 -12.94 17.83 6.84
CA PRO A 178 -12.52 19.19 6.49
C PRO A 178 -11.42 19.12 5.39
N VAL A 179 -11.82 18.89 4.17
CA VAL A 179 -10.94 18.63 3.01
C VAL A 179 -11.06 19.69 1.90
N GLY A 180 -11.49 20.91 2.27
CA GLY A 180 -11.69 22.00 1.31
C GLY A 180 -10.43 22.32 0.51
N ASP A 181 -9.29 22.40 1.17
CA ASP A 181 -7.98 22.79 0.61
C ASP A 181 -7.16 21.62 0.04
N ALA A 182 -7.70 20.39 0.09
CA ALA A 182 -7.02 19.24 -0.49
C ALA A 182 -6.94 19.38 -2.03
N PRO A 183 -5.81 18.98 -2.66
CA PRO A 183 -5.72 18.92 -4.12
C PRO A 183 -6.74 17.93 -4.69
N ASP A 184 -7.23 18.19 -5.89
CA ASP A 184 -8.11 17.26 -6.60
C ASP A 184 -7.31 16.12 -7.27
N LEU A 185 -8.02 15.11 -7.76
CA LEU A 185 -7.40 13.94 -8.40
C LEU A 185 -6.64 14.33 -9.69
N GLU A 186 -7.06 15.38 -10.39
CA GLU A 186 -6.39 15.84 -11.61
C GLU A 186 -5.01 16.44 -11.27
N ALA A 187 -4.95 17.29 -10.26
CA ALA A 187 -3.70 17.85 -9.74
C ALA A 187 -2.76 16.75 -9.21
N VAL A 188 -3.31 15.77 -8.47
CA VAL A 188 -2.55 14.61 -7.99
C VAL A 188 -1.97 13.79 -9.15
N ARG A 189 -2.76 13.51 -10.18
CA ARG A 189 -2.30 12.77 -11.37
C ARG A 189 -1.24 13.55 -12.16
N ALA A 190 -1.42 14.86 -12.31
CA ALA A 190 -0.43 15.71 -12.95
C ALA A 190 0.91 15.66 -12.20
N ARG A 191 0.88 15.68 -10.86
CA ARG A 191 2.09 15.55 -10.02
C ARG A 191 2.73 14.16 -10.11
N LEU A 192 1.93 13.08 -10.21
CA LEU A 192 2.46 11.72 -10.43
C LEU A 192 3.15 11.59 -11.78
N ALA A 193 2.65 12.28 -12.82
CA ALA A 193 3.17 12.21 -14.18
C ALA A 193 4.38 13.13 -14.44
N ALA A 194 4.58 14.17 -13.63
CA ALA A 194 5.68 15.14 -13.76
C ALA A 194 7.03 14.56 -13.31
#